data_273d3005278ff24aa48f6f0cfa606d8c
#
_entry.id   273d3005278ff24aa48f6f0cfa606d8c
#
_cell.length_a   1.000
_cell.length_b   1.000
_cell.length_c   1.000
_cell.angle_alpha   90.00
_cell.angle_beta   90.00
_cell.angle_gamma   90.00
#
_symmetry.space_group_name_H-M   'P 1'
#
loop_
_entity.id
_entity.type
_entity.pdbx_description
1 polymer ?
#
loop_
_entity_poly.entity_id
_entity_poly.type
_entity_poly.pdbx_seq_one_letter_code
_entity_poly.pdbx_strand_id
1 'polypeptide(L)'
;MTFADKLQSLRKAKKLSQEDIAEKCGVTRQSVSKWETGLGYPETEKLLVLCDILEVNLDYLLRDMNEVHNAYDKQEQTSPYAPYIGKWLQVFLKDKEFNGFYCVGLIAIQNTQLLLMDDRGKSILVDTSSVNSISNFTNEKQIEKLQAIPSNETITDVGYYFINKKCDIKFKQEHPLLGFNKPGGFYSVLVMSISDEIITVHDVKNRRLTFKMSDVLFMKEC
;
A
#
# COMPACT_ATOMS: atom_id res chain seq x y z
N MET A 1 14.01 -2.98 -10.05
CA MET A 1 13.14 -2.79 -11.24
C MET A 1 13.34 -1.37 -11.69
N THR A 2 13.89 -1.16 -12.87
CA THR A 2 14.25 0.16 -13.38
C THR A 2 13.02 0.96 -13.84
N PHE A 3 13.18 2.26 -14.05
CA PHE A 3 12.16 3.10 -14.70
C PHE A 3 11.66 2.48 -16.02
N ALA A 4 12.58 1.98 -16.85
CA ALA A 4 12.27 1.36 -18.14
C ALA A 4 11.38 0.12 -17.98
N ASP A 5 11.71 -0.76 -17.03
CA ASP A 5 10.93 -1.97 -16.74
C ASP A 5 9.52 -1.62 -16.25
N LYS A 6 9.40 -0.61 -15.38
CA LYS A 6 8.11 -0.16 -14.85
C LYS A 6 7.24 0.44 -15.93
N LEU A 7 7.79 1.34 -16.74
CA LEU A 7 7.08 1.96 -17.87
C LEU A 7 6.52 0.89 -18.80
N GLN A 8 7.35 -0.08 -19.19
CA GLN A 8 6.93 -1.17 -20.07
C GLN A 8 5.84 -2.05 -19.45
N SER A 9 6.00 -2.42 -18.15
CA SER A 9 5.05 -3.27 -17.41
C SER A 9 3.70 -2.60 -17.25
N LEU A 10 3.68 -1.33 -16.83
CA LEU A 10 2.46 -0.55 -16.64
C LEU A 10 1.71 -0.32 -17.95
N ARG A 11 2.44 0.03 -19.01
CA ARG A 11 1.84 0.17 -20.34
C ARG A 11 1.17 -1.11 -20.80
N LYS A 12 1.86 -2.26 -20.67
CA LYS A 12 1.31 -3.58 -21.04
C LYS A 12 0.08 -3.95 -20.19
N ALA A 13 0.11 -3.65 -18.90
CA ALA A 13 -1.01 -3.89 -17.99
C ALA A 13 -2.25 -3.10 -18.41
N LYS A 14 -2.07 -1.86 -18.90
CA LYS A 14 -3.15 -1.03 -19.46
C LYS A 14 -3.49 -1.34 -20.92
N LYS A 15 -2.85 -2.35 -21.52
CA LYS A 15 -3.06 -2.76 -22.93
C LYS A 15 -2.80 -1.62 -23.93
N LEU A 16 -1.91 -0.69 -23.59
CA LEU A 16 -1.51 0.41 -24.48
C LEU A 16 -0.32 -0.01 -25.34
N SER A 17 -0.28 0.47 -26.59
CA SER A 17 0.89 0.37 -27.46
C SER A 17 1.92 1.48 -27.14
N GLN A 18 3.15 1.37 -27.66
CA GLN A 18 4.13 2.47 -27.57
C GLN A 18 3.65 3.70 -28.35
N GLU A 19 2.87 3.51 -29.41
CA GLU A 19 2.26 4.58 -30.21
C GLU A 19 1.22 5.35 -29.39
N ASP A 20 0.35 4.66 -28.64
CA ASP A 20 -0.66 5.28 -27.77
C ASP A 20 -0.02 6.15 -26.69
N ILE A 21 1.09 5.70 -26.10
CA ILE A 21 1.85 6.50 -25.13
C ILE A 21 2.48 7.71 -25.82
N ALA A 22 3.06 7.51 -27.00
CA ALA A 22 3.73 8.56 -27.74
C ALA A 22 2.75 9.68 -28.13
N GLU A 23 1.58 9.34 -28.64
CA GLU A 23 0.51 10.28 -28.97
C GLU A 23 0.08 11.09 -27.75
N LYS A 24 -0.24 10.41 -26.65
CA LYS A 24 -0.68 11.05 -25.39
C LYS A 24 0.39 11.96 -24.76
N CYS A 25 1.66 11.57 -24.88
CA CYS A 25 2.79 12.36 -24.39
C CYS A 25 3.25 13.47 -25.36
N GLY A 26 2.75 13.49 -26.60
CA GLY A 26 3.20 14.43 -27.63
C GLY A 26 4.66 14.21 -28.03
N VAL A 27 5.08 12.94 -28.16
CA VAL A 27 6.45 12.55 -28.55
C VAL A 27 6.42 11.50 -29.66
N THR A 28 7.59 11.10 -30.16
CA THR A 28 7.66 10.02 -31.17
C THR A 28 7.62 8.65 -30.50
N ARG A 29 7.11 7.64 -31.21
CA ARG A 29 7.18 6.22 -30.77
C ARG A 29 8.63 5.81 -30.46
N GLN A 30 9.61 6.33 -31.22
CA GLN A 30 11.04 6.05 -30.99
C GLN A 30 11.50 6.57 -29.63
N SER A 31 10.98 7.72 -29.17
CA SER A 31 11.29 8.24 -27.84
C SER A 31 10.79 7.29 -26.76
N VAL A 32 9.54 6.82 -26.84
CA VAL A 32 8.97 5.84 -25.92
C VAL A 32 9.76 4.54 -25.91
N SER A 33 10.15 4.04 -27.10
CA SER A 33 10.99 2.84 -27.23
C SER A 33 12.35 3.02 -26.52
N LYS A 34 13.00 4.19 -26.67
CA LYS A 34 14.26 4.48 -25.95
C LYS A 34 14.05 4.53 -24.43
N TRP A 35 12.94 5.06 -23.96
CA TRP A 35 12.61 5.09 -22.53
C TRP A 35 12.42 3.68 -21.97
N GLU A 36 11.72 2.79 -22.70
CA GLU A 36 11.48 1.40 -22.28
C GLU A 36 12.72 0.49 -22.42
N THR A 37 13.71 0.90 -23.17
CA THR A 37 14.99 0.18 -23.30
C THR A 37 16.12 0.76 -22.45
N GLY A 38 15.84 1.84 -21.69
CA GLY A 38 16.85 2.50 -20.87
C GLY A 38 17.88 3.33 -21.67
N LEU A 39 17.68 3.51 -22.98
CA LEU A 39 18.56 4.30 -23.86
C LEU A 39 18.21 5.79 -23.87
N GLY A 40 17.23 6.22 -23.11
CA GLY A 40 16.80 7.60 -22.96
C GLY A 40 15.89 7.76 -21.76
N TYR A 41 15.61 9.01 -21.41
CA TYR A 41 14.75 9.36 -20.28
C TYR A 41 13.80 10.47 -20.68
N PRO A 42 12.53 10.48 -20.22
CA PRO A 42 11.61 11.57 -20.51
C PRO A 42 11.96 12.84 -19.74
N GLU A 43 11.67 13.98 -20.30
CA GLU A 43 11.72 15.26 -19.60
C GLU A 43 10.65 15.34 -18.51
N THR A 44 10.84 16.20 -17.50
CA THR A 44 9.98 16.29 -16.31
C THR A 44 8.50 16.46 -16.65
N GLU A 45 8.17 17.29 -17.66
CA GLU A 45 6.79 17.47 -18.09
C GLU A 45 6.18 16.17 -18.64
N LYS A 46 6.97 15.38 -19.37
CA LYS A 46 6.52 14.10 -19.93
C LYS A 46 6.38 13.02 -18.85
N LEU A 47 7.18 13.09 -17.79
CA LEU A 47 7.02 12.22 -16.62
C LEU A 47 5.68 12.44 -15.93
N LEU A 48 5.23 13.68 -15.77
CA LEU A 48 3.92 13.99 -15.19
C LEU A 48 2.79 13.43 -16.06
N VAL A 49 2.87 13.64 -17.38
CA VAL A 49 1.89 13.08 -18.33
C VAL A 49 1.87 11.55 -18.28
N LEU A 50 3.04 10.91 -18.18
CA LEU A 50 3.13 9.45 -18.02
C LEU A 50 2.47 8.97 -16.72
N CYS A 51 2.66 9.68 -15.62
CA CYS A 51 2.01 9.38 -14.34
C CYS A 51 0.48 9.42 -14.47
N ASP A 52 -0.07 10.42 -15.16
CA ASP A 52 -1.52 10.53 -15.40
C ASP A 52 -2.05 9.40 -16.29
N ILE A 53 -1.35 9.10 -17.40
CA ILE A 53 -1.73 8.03 -18.33
C ILE A 53 -1.69 6.65 -17.66
N LEU A 54 -0.64 6.43 -16.86
CA LEU A 54 -0.39 5.14 -16.21
C LEU A 54 -1.09 5.03 -14.85
N GLU A 55 -1.68 6.13 -14.34
CA GLU A 55 -2.36 6.23 -13.04
C GLU A 55 -1.44 5.83 -11.86
N VAL A 56 -0.20 6.32 -11.92
CA VAL A 56 0.80 6.09 -10.87
C VAL A 56 1.36 7.44 -10.40
N ASN A 57 1.93 7.47 -9.20
CA ASN A 57 2.65 8.65 -8.75
C ASN A 57 4.08 8.71 -9.34
N LEU A 58 4.64 9.91 -9.37
CA LEU A 58 5.97 10.17 -9.92
C LEU A 58 7.05 9.42 -9.14
N ASP A 59 6.90 9.35 -7.82
CA ASP A 59 7.83 8.68 -6.93
C ASP A 59 7.93 7.18 -7.25
N TYR A 60 6.79 6.50 -7.43
CA TYR A 60 6.75 5.10 -7.85
C TYR A 60 7.43 4.88 -9.20
N LEU A 61 7.18 5.80 -10.16
CA LEU A 61 7.73 5.65 -11.50
C LEU A 61 9.27 5.83 -11.52
N LEU A 62 9.81 6.74 -10.68
CA LEU A 62 11.20 7.16 -10.70
C LEU A 62 12.13 6.36 -9.77
N ARG A 63 11.67 5.95 -8.59
CA ARG A 63 12.56 5.24 -7.65
C ARG A 63 12.91 3.86 -8.17
N ASP A 64 14.20 3.61 -8.34
CA ASP A 64 14.68 2.26 -8.61
C ASP A 64 14.49 1.36 -7.40
N MET A 65 13.90 0.18 -7.61
CA MET A 65 13.65 -0.81 -6.56
C MET A 65 14.95 -1.23 -5.83
N ASN A 66 16.10 -1.12 -6.51
CA ASN A 66 17.41 -1.45 -5.93
C ASN A 66 17.98 -0.32 -5.06
N GLU A 67 17.59 0.95 -5.29
CA GLU A 67 18.04 2.07 -4.45
C GLU A 67 17.25 2.18 -3.16
N VAL A 68 15.98 1.76 -3.18
CA VAL A 68 15.13 1.71 -1.99
C VAL A 68 15.71 0.72 -0.96
N HIS A 69 16.20 -0.45 -1.38
CA HIS A 69 16.89 -1.37 -0.47
C HIS A 69 18.12 -0.76 0.19
N ASN A 70 18.92 0.04 -0.56
CA ASN A 70 20.14 0.65 -0.01
C ASN A 70 19.89 1.90 0.86
N ALA A 71 18.76 2.58 0.73
CA ALA A 71 18.40 3.72 1.56
C ALA A 71 17.73 3.30 2.88
N TYR A 72 17.00 2.18 2.89
CA TYR A 72 16.38 1.63 4.09
C TYR A 72 17.35 0.77 4.93
N ASP A 73 18.36 0.14 4.33
CA ASP A 73 19.42 -0.59 5.03
C ASP A 73 20.33 0.31 5.93
N LYS A 74 20.23 1.65 5.81
CA LYS A 74 20.99 2.59 6.65
C LYS A 74 20.26 3.12 7.88
N GLN A 75 19.00 2.76 8.09
CA GLN A 75 18.27 2.97 9.34
C GLN A 75 17.81 1.61 9.89
N GLU A 76 18.75 0.74 10.25
CA GLU A 76 18.50 -0.33 11.24
C GLU A 76 18.19 0.27 12.63
N GLN A 77 17.10 1.02 12.73
CA GLN A 77 16.28 0.91 13.91
C GLN A 77 15.39 -0.30 13.64
N THR A 78 15.88 -1.47 14.03
CA THR A 78 15.12 -2.72 13.93
C THR A 78 13.80 -2.54 14.64
N SER A 79 12.73 -2.39 13.86
CA SER A 79 11.37 -2.32 14.41
C SER A 79 11.20 -3.46 15.41
N PRO A 80 10.65 -3.22 16.61
CA PRO A 80 10.42 -4.29 17.59
C PRO A 80 9.55 -5.42 17.04
N TYR A 81 8.89 -5.19 15.92
CA TYR A 81 8.04 -6.17 15.23
C TYR A 81 8.79 -6.98 14.16
N ALA A 82 10.01 -6.62 13.79
CA ALA A 82 10.79 -7.33 12.77
C ALA A 82 10.91 -8.86 12.99
N PRO A 83 11.08 -9.38 14.23
CA PRO A 83 11.14 -10.82 14.49
C PRO A 83 9.85 -11.58 14.16
N TYR A 84 8.75 -10.88 13.91
CA TYR A 84 7.43 -11.46 13.62
C TYR A 84 7.09 -11.51 12.12
N ILE A 85 7.93 -10.95 11.24
CA ILE A 85 7.71 -11.02 9.79
C ILE A 85 7.69 -12.48 9.35
N GLY A 86 6.72 -12.84 8.49
CA GLY A 86 6.51 -14.19 8.01
C GLY A 86 5.86 -15.15 9.02
N LYS A 87 5.39 -14.66 10.17
CA LYS A 87 4.73 -15.46 11.20
C LYS A 87 3.24 -15.17 11.31
N TRP A 88 2.46 -16.19 11.70
CA TRP A 88 1.07 -16.04 12.10
C TRP A 88 0.99 -15.56 13.55
N LEU A 89 0.18 -14.55 13.79
CA LEU A 89 0.16 -13.75 15.01
C LEU A 89 -1.25 -13.52 15.52
N GLN A 90 -1.31 -13.14 16.79
CA GLN A 90 -2.42 -12.43 17.40
C GLN A 90 -1.96 -10.97 17.59
N VAL A 91 -2.71 -10.02 17.07
CA VAL A 91 -2.41 -8.59 17.16
C VAL A 91 -3.54 -7.91 17.91
N PHE A 92 -3.27 -7.42 19.12
CA PHE A 92 -4.23 -6.72 19.95
C PHE A 92 -4.07 -5.21 19.77
N LEU A 93 -5.19 -4.51 19.62
CA LEU A 93 -5.24 -3.07 19.39
C LEU A 93 -5.68 -2.30 20.63
N LYS A 94 -5.24 -1.04 20.72
CA LYS A 94 -5.63 -0.07 21.74
C LYS A 94 -6.99 0.55 21.40
N ASP A 95 -8.03 -0.24 21.31
CA ASP A 95 -9.37 0.23 21.00
C ASP A 95 -10.40 -0.50 21.91
N LYS A 96 -11.46 0.21 22.30
CA LYS A 96 -12.47 -0.31 23.24
C LYS A 96 -13.49 -1.23 22.57
N GLU A 97 -13.76 -1.01 21.28
CA GLU A 97 -14.77 -1.76 20.55
C GLU A 97 -14.17 -2.89 19.70
N PHE A 98 -12.90 -2.76 19.31
CA PHE A 98 -12.22 -3.72 18.46
C PHE A 98 -10.89 -4.13 19.07
N ASN A 99 -10.87 -5.26 19.76
CA ASN A 99 -9.71 -5.73 20.50
C ASN A 99 -8.52 -6.13 19.61
N GLY A 100 -8.74 -6.45 18.33
CA GLY A 100 -7.66 -6.82 17.42
C GLY A 100 -7.95 -8.04 16.54
N PHE A 101 -6.89 -8.61 16.00
CA PHE A 101 -6.91 -9.73 15.05
C PHE A 101 -6.31 -10.97 15.71
N TYR A 102 -7.05 -12.09 15.72
CA TYR A 102 -6.65 -13.32 16.41
C TYR A 102 -5.82 -14.28 15.56
N CYS A 103 -5.83 -14.11 14.23
CA CYS A 103 -5.04 -14.93 13.32
C CYS A 103 -4.70 -14.11 12.08
N VAL A 104 -3.52 -13.52 12.07
CA VAL A 104 -3.01 -12.71 10.96
C VAL A 104 -1.54 -12.97 10.73
N GLY A 105 -1.12 -13.03 9.47
CA GLY A 105 0.28 -13.12 9.07
C GLY A 105 0.88 -11.73 8.93
N LEU A 106 2.04 -11.46 9.52
CA LEU A 106 2.78 -10.21 9.30
C LEU A 106 3.61 -10.35 8.01
N ILE A 107 3.27 -9.55 7.01
CA ILE A 107 3.94 -9.58 5.70
C ILE A 107 5.14 -8.62 5.69
N ALA A 108 4.90 -7.35 6.05
CA ALA A 108 5.89 -6.29 5.94
C ALA A 108 5.71 -5.22 7.02
N ILE A 109 6.76 -4.47 7.25
CA ILE A 109 6.78 -3.30 8.13
C ILE A 109 7.43 -2.17 7.35
N GLN A 110 6.77 -1.01 7.35
CA GLN A 110 7.33 0.21 6.76
C GLN A 110 6.98 1.39 7.66
N ASN A 111 7.98 2.12 8.10
CA ASN A 111 7.83 3.23 9.06
C ASN A 111 6.99 2.79 10.29
N THR A 112 5.83 3.39 10.48
CA THR A 112 4.88 3.05 11.55
C THR A 112 3.77 2.10 11.09
N GLN A 113 3.85 1.51 9.91
CA GLN A 113 2.77 0.72 9.33
C GLN A 113 3.13 -0.77 9.30
N LEU A 114 2.19 -1.60 9.74
CA LEU A 114 2.23 -3.06 9.63
C LEU A 114 1.28 -3.50 8.51
N LEU A 115 1.80 -4.23 7.54
CA LEU A 115 1.00 -4.94 6.55
C LEU A 115 0.76 -6.36 7.04
N LEU A 116 -0.49 -6.66 7.31
CA LEU A 116 -0.93 -7.97 7.77
C LEU A 116 -1.79 -8.65 6.69
N MET A 117 -1.95 -9.95 6.79
CA MET A 117 -2.86 -10.75 5.99
C MET A 117 -3.75 -11.60 6.91
N ASP A 118 -5.06 -11.59 6.69
CA ASP A 118 -5.95 -12.47 7.44
C ASP A 118 -5.92 -13.92 6.92
N ASP A 119 -6.65 -14.80 7.59
CA ASP A 119 -6.77 -16.22 7.25
C ASP A 119 -7.44 -16.50 5.89
N ARG A 120 -8.05 -15.48 5.28
CA ARG A 120 -8.66 -15.53 3.94
C ARG A 120 -7.78 -14.90 2.86
N GLY A 121 -6.56 -14.45 3.21
CA GLY A 121 -5.64 -13.80 2.31
C GLY A 121 -5.91 -12.32 2.05
N LYS A 122 -6.80 -11.70 2.83
CA LYS A 122 -7.11 -10.27 2.72
C LYS A 122 -6.09 -9.44 3.47
N SER A 123 -5.63 -8.38 2.85
CA SER A 123 -4.63 -7.48 3.41
C SER A 123 -5.22 -6.50 4.41
N ILE A 124 -4.47 -6.23 5.46
CA ILE A 124 -4.85 -5.33 6.55
C ILE A 124 -3.66 -4.40 6.81
N LEU A 125 -3.92 -3.10 6.87
CA LEU A 125 -2.95 -2.07 7.27
C LEU A 125 -3.27 -1.60 8.68
N VAL A 126 -2.26 -1.61 9.56
CA VAL A 126 -2.39 -1.15 10.94
C VAL A 126 -1.22 -0.24 11.27
N ASP A 127 -1.49 0.92 11.88
CA ASP A 127 -0.43 1.76 12.43
C ASP A 127 0.07 1.21 13.77
N THR A 128 1.39 1.17 13.97
CA THR A 128 2.02 0.62 15.18
C THR A 128 1.60 1.31 16.46
N SER A 129 1.25 2.61 16.39
CA SER A 129 0.75 3.35 17.55
C SER A 129 -0.58 2.78 18.09
N SER A 130 -1.33 2.13 17.22
CA SER A 130 -2.60 1.46 17.54
C SER A 130 -2.41 0.07 18.13
N VAL A 131 -1.21 -0.50 18.05
CA VAL A 131 -0.92 -1.85 18.57
C VAL A 131 -0.71 -1.79 20.08
N ASN A 132 -1.44 -2.62 20.81
CA ASN A 132 -1.27 -2.83 22.24
C ASN A 132 -0.25 -3.95 22.52
N SER A 133 -0.43 -5.10 21.87
CA SER A 133 0.49 -6.24 22.00
C SER A 133 0.42 -7.15 20.78
N ILE A 134 1.51 -7.89 20.55
CA ILE A 134 1.61 -8.93 19.52
C ILE A 134 2.11 -10.21 20.20
N SER A 135 1.52 -11.35 19.83
CA SER A 135 1.97 -12.67 20.24
C SER A 135 1.89 -13.66 19.08
N ASN A 136 2.70 -14.71 19.14
CA ASN A 136 2.62 -15.78 18.15
C ASN A 136 1.26 -16.49 18.23
N PHE A 137 0.70 -16.82 17.07
CA PHE A 137 -0.47 -17.68 16.98
C PHE A 137 0.00 -19.13 17.17
N THR A 138 -0.59 -19.84 18.13
CA THR A 138 -0.07 -21.15 18.62
C THR A 138 -0.85 -22.36 18.15
N ASN A 139 -1.96 -22.19 17.42
CA ASN A 139 -2.77 -23.32 16.95
C ASN A 139 -2.17 -23.92 15.66
N GLU A 140 -1.24 -24.87 15.81
CA GLU A 140 -0.54 -25.54 14.71
C GLU A 140 -1.49 -26.16 13.68
N LYS A 141 -2.55 -26.84 14.13
CA LYS A 141 -3.55 -27.47 13.25
C LYS A 141 -4.30 -26.48 12.38
N GLN A 142 -4.41 -25.23 12.83
CA GLN A 142 -5.02 -24.15 12.05
C GLN A 142 -3.99 -23.56 11.10
N ILE A 143 -2.75 -23.37 11.56
CA ILE A 143 -1.65 -22.83 10.73
C ILE A 143 -1.40 -23.70 9.50
N GLU A 144 -1.40 -25.03 9.63
CA GLU A 144 -1.23 -25.97 8.52
C GLU A 144 -2.27 -25.83 7.38
N LYS A 145 -3.43 -25.23 7.70
CA LYS A 145 -4.51 -25.00 6.73
C LYS A 145 -4.46 -23.62 6.09
N LEU A 146 -3.60 -22.73 6.60
CA LEU A 146 -3.49 -21.37 6.12
C LEU A 146 -2.57 -21.32 4.89
N GLN A 147 -2.83 -20.36 4.02
CA GLN A 147 -1.94 -20.10 2.90
C GLN A 147 -0.59 -19.54 3.39
N ALA A 148 0.45 -19.72 2.57
CA ALA A 148 1.76 -19.18 2.91
C ALA A 148 1.70 -17.63 2.97
N ILE A 149 2.37 -17.06 3.97
CA ILE A 149 2.52 -15.61 4.07
C ILE A 149 3.47 -15.16 2.94
N PRO A 150 3.08 -14.18 2.11
CA PRO A 150 3.95 -13.66 1.06
C PRO A 150 5.29 -13.18 1.61
N SER A 151 6.37 -13.39 0.85
CA SER A 151 7.68 -12.85 1.24
C SER A 151 7.69 -11.32 1.17
N ASN A 152 8.42 -10.70 2.09
CA ASN A 152 8.59 -9.24 2.16
C ASN A 152 9.29 -8.65 0.90
N GLU A 153 10.02 -9.48 0.16
CA GLU A 153 10.82 -9.06 -1.01
C GLU A 153 10.01 -8.43 -2.15
N THR A 154 8.70 -8.68 -2.19
CA THR A 154 7.81 -8.18 -3.26
C THR A 154 7.09 -6.87 -2.90
N ILE A 155 7.19 -6.41 -1.66
CA ILE A 155 6.43 -5.24 -1.17
C ILE A 155 7.37 -4.09 -0.88
N THR A 156 7.43 -3.17 -1.81
CA THR A 156 8.31 -1.98 -1.73
C THR A 156 7.65 -0.78 -1.07
N ASP A 157 6.32 -0.73 -1.06
CA ASP A 157 5.54 0.31 -0.41
C ASP A 157 4.22 -0.29 0.08
N VAL A 158 4.07 -0.30 1.41
CA VAL A 158 2.90 -0.86 2.10
C VAL A 158 1.62 -0.07 1.79
N GLY A 159 1.72 1.25 1.66
CA GLY A 159 0.59 2.10 1.29
C GLY A 159 0.15 1.87 -0.15
N TYR A 160 1.11 1.76 -1.06
CA TYR A 160 0.84 1.50 -2.48
C TYR A 160 0.07 0.19 -2.72
N TYR A 161 0.27 -0.79 -1.85
CA TYR A 161 -0.40 -2.10 -1.92
C TYR A 161 -1.93 -2.00 -1.93
N PHE A 162 -2.50 -0.93 -1.35
CA PHE A 162 -3.94 -0.71 -1.25
C PHE A 162 -4.52 0.20 -2.32
N ILE A 163 -3.69 0.87 -3.12
CA ILE A 163 -4.17 1.78 -4.18
C ILE A 163 -5.02 0.99 -5.20
N ASN A 164 -6.13 1.58 -5.60
CA ASN A 164 -7.14 0.99 -6.48
C ASN A 164 -7.86 -0.26 -5.91
N LYS A 165 -7.71 -0.54 -4.60
CA LYS A 165 -8.47 -1.60 -3.92
C LYS A 165 -9.65 -1.03 -3.16
N LYS A 166 -10.71 -1.84 -3.02
CA LYS A 166 -11.82 -1.55 -2.12
C LYS A 166 -11.47 -2.01 -0.72
N CYS A 167 -11.62 -1.12 0.24
CA CYS A 167 -11.25 -1.35 1.63
C CYS A 167 -12.34 -0.87 2.59
N ASP A 168 -12.38 -1.52 3.74
CA ASP A 168 -13.07 -1.03 4.93
C ASP A 168 -12.06 -0.29 5.80
N ILE A 169 -12.41 0.93 6.23
CA ILE A 169 -11.59 1.76 7.11
C ILE A 169 -12.30 1.91 8.44
N LYS A 170 -11.64 1.51 9.54
CA LYS A 170 -12.11 1.77 10.90
C LYS A 170 -11.26 2.87 11.54
N PHE A 171 -11.93 3.81 12.22
CA PHE A 171 -11.28 4.92 12.92
C PHE A 171 -11.11 4.63 14.40
N LYS A 172 -10.08 5.23 15.00
CA LYS A 172 -9.90 5.30 16.46
C LYS A 172 -11.06 6.09 17.08
N GLN A 173 -11.57 5.65 18.21
CA GLN A 173 -12.75 6.25 18.82
C GLN A 173 -12.58 7.68 19.37
N GLU A 174 -11.35 8.14 19.53
CA GLU A 174 -11.05 9.39 20.25
C GLU A 174 -11.25 10.68 19.45
N HIS A 175 -11.48 10.60 18.14
CA HIS A 175 -11.62 11.81 17.32
C HIS A 175 -13.04 12.00 16.77
N PRO A 176 -13.77 13.05 17.18
CA PRO A 176 -15.02 13.42 16.56
C PRO A 176 -14.74 13.99 15.17
N LEU A 177 -15.00 13.21 14.12
CA LEU A 177 -15.12 13.76 12.79
C LEU A 177 -16.37 14.65 12.76
N LEU A 178 -16.17 15.98 12.82
CA LEU A 178 -17.17 17.02 12.51
C LEU A 178 -18.51 16.92 13.26
N GLY A 179 -18.52 16.89 14.58
CA GLY A 179 -19.71 17.26 15.36
C GLY A 179 -20.99 16.44 15.20
N PHE A 180 -21.00 15.43 14.33
CA PHE A 180 -22.08 14.48 14.12
C PHE A 180 -21.66 13.08 14.57
N ASN A 181 -22.60 12.27 15.06
CA ASN A 181 -22.38 10.91 15.53
C ASN A 181 -21.35 10.19 14.64
N LYS A 182 -20.22 9.83 15.24
CA LYS A 182 -19.05 9.24 14.59
C LYS A 182 -19.47 8.05 13.73
N PRO A 183 -19.24 8.04 12.42
CA PRO A 183 -19.21 6.76 11.75
C PRO A 183 -18.01 6.00 12.32
N GLY A 184 -18.22 4.81 12.86
CA GLY A 184 -17.13 3.93 13.35
C GLY A 184 -16.15 3.55 12.26
N GLY A 185 -16.47 3.90 10.99
CA GLY A 185 -15.65 3.66 9.81
C GLY A 185 -16.40 3.94 8.51
N PHE A 186 -15.69 3.72 7.42
CA PHE A 186 -16.23 3.70 6.06
C PHE A 186 -16.04 2.31 5.47
N TYR A 187 -17.05 1.82 4.77
CA TYR A 187 -17.05 0.48 4.19
C TYR A 187 -16.97 0.54 2.67
N SER A 188 -16.25 -0.40 2.08
CA SER A 188 -16.11 -0.58 0.64
C SER A 188 -15.70 0.70 -0.11
N VAL A 189 -14.81 1.48 0.47
CA VAL A 189 -14.24 2.68 -0.17
C VAL A 189 -13.10 2.29 -1.12
N LEU A 190 -13.00 2.98 -2.24
CA LEU A 190 -11.89 2.81 -3.18
C LEU A 190 -10.72 3.69 -2.75
N VAL A 191 -9.59 3.08 -2.47
CA VAL A 191 -8.37 3.79 -2.06
C VAL A 191 -7.71 4.42 -3.28
N MET A 192 -7.53 5.75 -3.25
CA MET A 192 -6.94 6.53 -4.35
C MET A 192 -5.46 6.84 -4.11
N SER A 193 -5.12 7.21 -2.89
CA SER A 193 -3.75 7.47 -2.49
C SER A 193 -3.56 7.28 -1.00
N ILE A 194 -2.37 6.84 -0.61
CA ILE A 194 -1.92 6.71 0.78
C ILE A 194 -0.54 7.36 0.89
N SER A 195 -0.34 8.09 1.98
CA SER A 195 0.96 8.56 2.46
C SER A 195 1.07 8.27 3.95
N ASP A 196 2.21 8.56 4.56
CA ASP A 196 2.41 8.40 6.01
C ASP A 196 1.43 9.26 6.85
N GLU A 197 0.94 10.36 6.28
CA GLU A 197 0.07 11.32 6.98
C GLU A 197 -1.40 11.21 6.57
N ILE A 198 -1.69 10.92 5.31
CA ILE A 198 -3.02 11.12 4.71
C ILE A 198 -3.42 9.94 3.84
N ILE A 199 -4.66 9.51 3.96
CA ILE A 199 -5.34 8.62 3.02
C ILE A 199 -6.45 9.36 2.29
N THR A 200 -6.51 9.21 0.97
CA THR A 200 -7.61 9.70 0.14
C THR A 200 -8.35 8.52 -0.48
N VAL A 201 -9.67 8.55 -0.39
CA VAL A 201 -10.55 7.50 -0.90
C VAL A 201 -11.75 8.07 -1.63
N HIS A 202 -12.39 7.24 -2.46
CA HIS A 202 -13.73 7.49 -2.96
C HIS A 202 -14.72 6.57 -2.24
N ASP A 203 -15.81 7.16 -1.73
CA ASP A 203 -16.89 6.37 -1.13
C ASP A 203 -17.78 5.72 -2.20
N VAL A 204 -18.76 4.94 -1.77
CA VAL A 204 -19.72 4.25 -2.65
C VAL A 204 -20.58 5.22 -3.51
N LYS A 205 -20.63 6.50 -3.16
CA LYS A 205 -21.28 7.57 -3.92
C LYS A 205 -20.31 8.36 -4.79
N ASN A 206 -19.07 7.87 -4.94
CA ASN A 206 -17.96 8.50 -5.67
C ASN A 206 -17.56 9.89 -5.12
N ARG A 207 -17.77 10.15 -3.82
CA ARG A 207 -17.33 11.37 -3.17
C ARG A 207 -15.89 11.16 -2.67
N ARG A 208 -15.02 12.12 -2.96
CA ARG A 208 -13.66 12.13 -2.46
C ARG A 208 -13.64 12.49 -0.98
N LEU A 209 -13.04 11.63 -0.18
CA LEU A 209 -12.84 11.80 1.25
C LEU A 209 -11.35 11.72 1.55
N THR A 210 -10.90 12.50 2.52
CA THR A 210 -9.49 12.52 2.93
C THR A 210 -9.44 12.46 4.46
N PHE A 211 -8.59 11.55 4.99
CA PHE A 211 -8.44 11.32 6.41
C PHE A 211 -6.97 11.36 6.80
N LYS A 212 -6.68 11.71 8.05
CA LYS A 212 -5.34 11.53 8.61
C LYS A 212 -5.11 10.06 8.92
N MET A 213 -3.94 9.54 8.58
CA MET A 213 -3.56 8.16 8.92
C MET A 213 -3.53 7.94 10.44
N SER A 214 -3.18 8.98 11.22
CA SER A 214 -3.22 8.94 12.68
C SER A 214 -4.60 8.62 13.26
N ASP A 215 -5.68 8.95 12.54
CA ASP A 215 -7.06 8.72 12.99
C ASP A 215 -7.58 7.32 12.59
N VAL A 216 -6.87 6.64 11.69
CA VAL A 216 -7.21 5.31 11.22
C VAL A 216 -6.74 4.26 12.23
N LEU A 217 -7.66 3.41 12.71
CA LEU A 217 -7.32 2.26 13.54
C LEU A 217 -6.74 1.13 12.70
N PHE A 218 -7.45 0.78 11.65
CA PHE A 218 -6.98 -0.14 10.61
C PHE A 218 -7.74 0.09 9.29
N MET A 219 -7.15 -0.38 8.21
CA MET A 219 -7.77 -0.52 6.90
C MET A 219 -7.65 -1.97 6.45
N LYS A 220 -8.74 -2.55 5.96
CA LYS A 220 -8.81 -3.95 5.51
C LYS A 220 -9.38 -4.04 4.10
N GLU A 221 -8.74 -4.82 3.25
CA GLU A 221 -9.21 -5.15 1.90
C GLU A 221 -10.54 -5.94 1.98
N CYS A 222 -11.54 -5.56 1.15
CA CYS A 222 -12.84 -6.20 1.09
C CYS A 222 -12.82 -7.61 0.47
#